data_562a47aedde8b319681323d1544728ac
#
_entry.id   562a47aedde8b319681323d1544728ac
#
_cell.length_a   1.000
_cell.length_b   1.000
_cell.length_c   1.000
_cell.angle_alpha   90.00
_cell.angle_beta   90.00
_cell.angle_gamma   90.00
#
_symmetry.space_group_name_H-M   'P 1'
#
loop_
_entity.id
_entity.type
_entity.pdbx_description
1 polymer ?
#
loop_
_entity_poly.entity_id
_entity_poly.type
_entity_poly.pdbx_seq_one_letter_code
_entity_poly.pdbx_strand_id
1 'polypeptide(L)'
;MFNHVNMGVILEDIKAQTIDGSRVYVVEGNNYPSISTICSFRKRKSIAEWRARVGEAEANKISTRAASAGTSLHSIVEDYLNNNLDLDKYKDKFLPLLLFKQAKPMLARINNIHFQEAPLYSHEFGIAGRVDCIAEFDNKLSVIDFKTSAKEKKESWIENYFVQETGYAKMYEERSGIKVDQIVTLITCQNGFTQVFVKNPDDYVPLLKDYIAEYKDAHEDR
;
A
#
# COMPACT_ATOMS: atom_id res chain seq x y z
N MET A 1 -13.07 -12.78 15.26
CA MET A 1 -11.77 -13.45 14.98
C MET A 1 -11.71 -13.64 13.49
N PHE A 2 -10.59 -13.27 12.85
CA PHE A 2 -10.39 -13.41 11.41
C PHE A 2 -9.89 -14.81 11.08
N ASN A 3 -10.34 -15.36 9.97
CA ASN A 3 -9.83 -16.62 9.46
C ASN A 3 -8.59 -16.36 8.58
N HIS A 4 -7.56 -17.21 8.74
CA HIS A 4 -6.36 -17.20 7.92
C HIS A 4 -6.34 -18.46 7.06
N VAL A 5 -6.12 -18.29 5.76
CA VAL A 5 -6.16 -19.39 4.79
C VAL A 5 -4.75 -19.76 4.38
N ASN A 6 -4.40 -21.03 4.51
CA ASN A 6 -3.14 -21.53 3.95
C ASN A 6 -3.32 -21.78 2.46
N MET A 7 -2.73 -20.96 1.62
CA MET A 7 -2.84 -21.04 0.17
C MET A 7 -1.88 -22.04 -0.47
N GLY A 8 -1.00 -22.67 0.31
CA GLY A 8 0.07 -23.52 -0.24
C GLY A 8 1.09 -22.77 -1.12
N VAL A 9 0.99 -21.45 -1.18
CA VAL A 9 1.93 -20.57 -1.90
C VAL A 9 2.98 -20.08 -0.92
N ILE A 10 4.25 -20.31 -1.22
CA ILE A 10 5.36 -19.76 -0.45
C ILE A 10 5.81 -18.48 -1.16
N LEU A 11 5.67 -17.36 -0.48
CA LEU A 11 6.24 -16.09 -0.93
C LEU A 11 7.64 -15.95 -0.32
N GLU A 12 8.66 -15.98 -1.17
CA GLU A 12 10.05 -15.82 -0.73
C GLU A 12 10.27 -14.40 -0.19
N ASP A 13 10.98 -14.30 0.94
CA ASP A 13 11.33 -12.99 1.49
C ASP A 13 12.40 -12.33 0.61
N ILE A 14 12.00 -11.25 -0.06
CA ILE A 14 12.87 -10.42 -0.88
C ILE A 14 13.31 -9.19 -0.11
N LYS A 15 14.62 -8.93 -0.09
CA LYS A 15 15.19 -7.81 0.67
C LYS A 15 15.11 -6.51 -0.12
N ALA A 16 14.55 -5.49 0.51
CA ALA A 16 14.61 -4.13 0.00
C ALA A 16 15.98 -3.52 0.29
N GLN A 17 16.51 -2.81 -0.69
CA GLN A 17 17.73 -1.99 -0.58
C GLN A 17 17.43 -0.56 -1.04
N THR A 18 18.28 0.38 -0.64
CA THR A 18 18.22 1.75 -1.17
C THR A 18 19.40 1.93 -2.12
N ILE A 19 19.10 2.14 -3.38
CA ILE A 19 20.08 2.40 -4.45
C ILE A 19 19.75 3.79 -5.01
N ASP A 20 20.70 4.70 -5.01
CA ASP A 20 20.55 6.09 -5.48
C ASP A 20 19.32 6.80 -4.91
N GLY A 21 19.03 6.55 -3.63
CA GLY A 21 17.89 7.14 -2.92
C GLY A 21 16.52 6.51 -3.25
N SER A 22 16.47 5.49 -4.10
CA SER A 22 15.27 4.77 -4.47
C SER A 22 15.21 3.38 -3.82
N ARG A 23 14.02 2.98 -3.38
CA ARG A 23 13.80 1.65 -2.81
C ARG A 23 13.69 0.62 -3.94
N VAL A 24 14.60 -0.35 -3.90
CA VAL A 24 14.71 -1.43 -4.88
C VAL A 24 14.68 -2.78 -4.15
N TYR A 25 14.12 -3.79 -4.79
CA TYR A 25 14.13 -5.17 -4.30
C TYR A 25 15.05 -6.01 -5.20
N VAL A 26 15.92 -6.81 -4.58
CA VAL A 26 16.77 -7.75 -5.30
C VAL A 26 16.05 -9.08 -5.40
N VAL A 27 15.73 -9.49 -6.62
CA VAL A 27 15.02 -10.72 -6.94
C VAL A 27 15.83 -11.50 -7.97
N GLU A 28 16.35 -12.66 -7.60
CA GLU A 28 17.13 -13.53 -8.50
C GLU A 28 18.26 -12.78 -9.23
N GLY A 29 18.92 -11.86 -8.54
CA GLY A 29 20.01 -11.03 -9.08
C GLY A 29 19.53 -9.81 -9.90
N ASN A 30 18.24 -9.62 -10.11
CA ASN A 30 17.68 -8.44 -10.78
C ASN A 30 17.21 -7.40 -9.75
N ASN A 31 17.39 -6.13 -10.08
CA ASN A 31 16.93 -5.00 -9.26
C ASN A 31 15.57 -4.53 -9.76
N TYR A 32 14.52 -4.74 -8.96
CA TYR A 32 13.17 -4.27 -9.26
C TYR A 32 12.82 -3.05 -8.41
N PRO A 33 12.44 -1.91 -9.03
CA PRO A 33 11.95 -0.77 -8.28
C PRO A 33 10.68 -1.14 -7.51
N SER A 34 10.48 -0.53 -6.34
CA SER A 34 9.22 -0.74 -5.64
C SER A 34 8.07 -0.03 -6.34
N ILE A 35 6.89 -0.67 -6.39
CA ILE A 35 5.70 -0.02 -6.97
C ILE A 35 5.38 1.32 -6.27
N SER A 36 5.63 1.42 -4.96
CA SER A 36 5.45 2.66 -4.23
C SER A 36 6.42 3.76 -4.68
N THR A 37 7.67 3.41 -5.05
CA THR A 37 8.64 4.34 -5.64
C THR A 37 8.16 4.84 -6.99
N ILE A 38 7.70 3.94 -7.86
CA ILE A 38 7.15 4.28 -9.18
C ILE A 38 5.95 5.23 -9.04
N CYS A 39 4.99 4.92 -8.16
CA CYS A 39 3.83 5.77 -7.91
C CYS A 39 4.21 7.15 -7.33
N SER A 40 5.22 7.21 -6.48
CA SER A 40 5.72 8.46 -5.92
C SER A 40 6.46 9.33 -6.94
N PHE A 41 7.14 8.71 -7.91
CA PHE A 41 7.88 9.40 -8.96
C PHE A 41 6.97 10.35 -9.76
N ARG A 42 5.79 9.91 -10.16
CA ARG A 42 4.83 10.74 -10.91
C ARG A 42 4.31 11.94 -10.10
N LYS A 43 4.32 11.84 -8.76
CA LYS A 43 3.91 12.93 -7.86
C LYS A 43 5.03 13.88 -7.46
N ARG A 44 6.29 13.63 -7.87
CA ARG A 44 7.46 14.41 -7.43
C ARG A 44 7.32 15.91 -7.67
N LYS A 45 6.76 16.33 -8.82
CA LYS A 45 6.56 17.74 -9.17
C LYS A 45 5.54 18.41 -8.23
N SER A 46 4.37 17.80 -8.04
CA SER A 46 3.34 18.36 -7.16
C SER A 46 3.78 18.39 -5.69
N ILE A 47 4.59 17.41 -5.27
CA ILE A 47 5.18 17.40 -3.93
C ILE A 47 6.21 18.53 -3.79
N ALA A 48 7.07 18.76 -4.78
CA ALA A 48 8.04 19.86 -4.78
C ALA A 48 7.33 21.23 -4.72
N GLU A 49 6.29 21.42 -5.52
CA GLU A 49 5.48 22.65 -5.52
C GLU A 49 4.79 22.87 -4.14
N TRP A 50 4.27 21.81 -3.54
CA TRP A 50 3.71 21.89 -2.20
C TRP A 50 4.75 22.25 -1.14
N ARG A 51 5.95 21.63 -1.19
CA ARG A 51 7.06 21.93 -0.27
C ARG A 51 7.52 23.38 -0.40
N ALA A 52 7.66 23.87 -1.63
CA ALA A 52 8.01 25.27 -1.88
C ALA A 52 6.97 26.25 -1.30
N ARG A 53 5.68 25.90 -1.36
CA ARG A 53 4.60 26.75 -0.85
C ARG A 53 4.52 26.79 0.69
N VAL A 54 4.72 25.64 1.36
CA VAL A 54 4.60 25.55 2.82
C VAL A 54 5.91 25.77 3.58
N GLY A 55 7.04 25.70 2.87
CA GLY A 55 8.39 25.75 3.42
C GLY A 55 8.90 24.39 3.89
N GLU A 56 10.21 24.17 3.71
CA GLU A 56 10.87 22.87 3.94
C GLU A 56 10.69 22.35 5.38
N ALA A 57 10.86 23.21 6.38
CA ALA A 57 10.75 22.82 7.79
C ALA A 57 9.33 22.32 8.14
N GLU A 58 8.29 23.03 7.71
CA GLU A 58 6.91 22.63 7.97
C GLU A 58 6.51 21.41 7.12
N ALA A 59 6.94 21.33 5.86
CA ALA A 59 6.73 20.17 5.01
C ALA A 59 7.35 18.89 5.62
N ASN A 60 8.57 18.98 6.16
CA ASN A 60 9.22 17.87 6.85
C ASN A 60 8.44 17.43 8.08
N LYS A 61 7.98 18.37 8.91
CA LYS A 61 7.19 18.10 10.10
C LYS A 61 5.86 17.39 9.77
N ILE A 62 5.14 17.91 8.75
CA ILE A 62 3.89 17.30 8.28
C ILE A 62 4.14 15.88 7.75
N SER A 63 5.15 15.70 6.89
CA SER A 63 5.48 14.40 6.30
C SER A 63 5.90 13.38 7.35
N THR A 64 6.74 13.77 8.33
CA THR A 64 7.18 12.88 9.42
C THR A 64 6.01 12.45 10.30
N ARG A 65 5.11 13.38 10.65
CA ARG A 65 3.90 13.04 11.41
C ARG A 65 2.98 12.08 10.66
N ALA A 66 2.75 12.35 9.36
CA ALA A 66 1.92 11.51 8.52
C ALA A 66 2.51 10.10 8.38
N ALA A 67 3.82 9.99 8.12
CA ALA A 67 4.52 8.71 8.02
C ALA A 67 4.46 7.92 9.34
N SER A 68 4.75 8.56 10.47
CA SER A 68 4.69 7.92 11.80
C SER A 68 3.27 7.43 12.13
N ALA A 69 2.24 8.24 11.86
CA ALA A 69 0.85 7.86 12.07
C ALA A 69 0.44 6.69 11.17
N GLY A 70 0.85 6.72 9.89
CA GLY A 70 0.60 5.65 8.93
C GLY A 70 1.24 4.33 9.36
N THR A 71 2.55 4.33 9.65
CA THR A 71 3.26 3.13 10.10
C THR A 71 2.63 2.55 11.38
N SER A 72 2.26 3.39 12.35
CA SER A 72 1.62 2.90 13.57
C SER A 72 0.22 2.33 13.31
N LEU A 73 -0.57 2.93 12.39
CA LEU A 73 -1.88 2.39 12.01
C LEU A 73 -1.72 1.01 11.36
N HIS A 74 -0.79 0.85 10.41
CA HIS A 74 -0.53 -0.43 9.75
C HIS A 74 -0.19 -1.51 10.78
N SER A 75 0.71 -1.24 11.73
CA SER A 75 1.05 -2.20 12.79
C SER A 75 -0.14 -2.58 13.66
N ILE A 76 -1.02 -1.62 14.01
CA ILE A 76 -2.23 -1.90 14.79
C ILE A 76 -3.21 -2.75 13.99
N VAL A 77 -3.39 -2.44 12.70
CA VAL A 77 -4.29 -3.19 11.80
C VAL A 77 -3.75 -4.61 11.59
N GLU A 78 -2.45 -4.76 11.36
CA GLU A 78 -1.78 -6.04 11.22
C GLU A 78 -1.98 -6.93 12.46
N ASP A 79 -1.68 -6.40 13.66
CA ASP A 79 -1.90 -7.13 14.92
C ASP A 79 -3.40 -7.49 15.11
N TYR A 80 -4.31 -6.60 14.73
CA TYR A 80 -5.75 -6.83 14.82
C TYR A 80 -6.22 -7.94 13.87
N LEU A 81 -5.80 -7.90 12.63
CA LEU A 81 -6.15 -8.91 11.63
C LEU A 81 -5.49 -10.27 11.94
N ASN A 82 -4.32 -10.27 12.60
CA ASN A 82 -3.66 -11.48 13.12
C ASN A 82 -4.31 -12.01 14.40
N ASN A 83 -5.38 -11.40 14.90
CA ASN A 83 -6.07 -11.79 16.13
C ASN A 83 -5.19 -11.71 17.40
N ASN A 84 -4.14 -10.90 17.41
CA ASN A 84 -3.17 -10.76 18.50
C ASN A 84 -2.99 -9.31 18.97
N LEU A 85 -3.98 -8.44 18.71
CA LEU A 85 -3.92 -7.03 19.10
C LEU A 85 -3.79 -6.86 20.60
N ASP A 86 -2.68 -6.30 21.03
CA ASP A 86 -2.44 -5.80 22.38
C ASP A 86 -2.48 -4.26 22.36
N LEU A 87 -3.52 -3.67 22.95
CA LEU A 87 -3.69 -2.21 22.99
C LEU A 87 -2.65 -1.52 23.88
N ASP A 88 -2.10 -2.20 24.91
CA ASP A 88 -1.08 -1.63 25.78
C ASP A 88 0.21 -1.34 25.03
N LYS A 89 0.54 -2.13 24.01
CA LYS A 89 1.65 -1.89 23.08
C LYS A 89 1.56 -0.53 22.39
N TYR A 90 0.35 0.00 22.22
CA TYR A 90 0.06 1.22 21.45
C TYR A 90 -0.48 2.39 22.29
N LYS A 91 -0.51 2.28 23.62
CA LYS A 91 -1.12 3.28 24.53
C LYS A 91 -0.66 4.72 24.31
N ASP A 92 0.59 4.92 23.88
CA ASP A 92 1.16 6.24 23.60
C ASP A 92 0.90 6.73 22.16
N LYS A 93 0.18 5.95 21.35
CA LYS A 93 -0.14 6.23 19.94
C LYS A 93 -1.59 6.73 19.78
N PHE A 94 -1.91 7.85 20.42
CA PHE A 94 -3.30 8.35 20.47
C PHE A 94 -3.96 8.48 19.09
N LEU A 95 -3.33 9.19 18.14
CA LEU A 95 -3.90 9.39 16.80
C LEU A 95 -4.06 8.06 16.02
N PRO A 96 -3.05 7.19 15.91
CA PRO A 96 -3.21 5.88 15.29
C PRO A 96 -4.32 5.02 15.91
N LEU A 97 -4.46 5.02 17.25
CA LEU A 97 -5.54 4.29 17.92
C LEU A 97 -6.92 4.86 17.59
N LEU A 98 -7.04 6.17 17.50
CA LEU A 98 -8.29 6.81 17.08
C LEU A 98 -8.65 6.43 15.65
N LEU A 99 -7.68 6.51 14.71
CA LEU A 99 -7.86 6.11 13.32
C LEU A 99 -8.21 4.63 13.20
N PHE A 100 -7.55 3.76 13.95
CA PHE A 100 -7.89 2.35 14.01
C PHE A 100 -9.34 2.12 14.49
N LYS A 101 -9.76 2.80 15.56
CA LYS A 101 -11.15 2.71 16.06
C LYS A 101 -12.16 3.09 14.98
N GLN A 102 -11.87 4.11 14.18
CA GLN A 102 -12.71 4.52 13.05
C GLN A 102 -12.71 3.47 11.93
N ALA A 103 -11.56 2.83 11.65
CA ALA A 103 -11.43 1.81 10.62
C ALA A 103 -12.14 0.49 10.97
N LYS A 104 -12.30 0.15 12.26
CA LYS A 104 -12.82 -1.15 12.72
C LYS A 104 -14.08 -1.65 12.01
N PRO A 105 -15.12 -0.84 11.76
CA PRO A 105 -16.31 -1.31 11.03
C PRO A 105 -16.00 -1.78 9.61
N MET A 106 -15.02 -1.15 8.94
CA MET A 106 -14.59 -1.54 7.60
C MET A 106 -13.66 -2.76 7.65
N LEU A 107 -12.75 -2.83 8.63
CA LEU A 107 -11.90 -3.99 8.86
C LEU A 107 -12.71 -5.25 9.17
N ALA A 108 -13.88 -5.13 9.78
CA ALA A 108 -14.76 -6.26 10.06
C ALA A 108 -15.35 -6.92 8.78
N ARG A 109 -15.23 -6.28 7.61
CA ARG A 109 -15.62 -6.81 6.30
C ARG A 109 -14.54 -7.70 5.68
N ILE A 110 -13.34 -7.74 6.30
CA ILE A 110 -12.20 -8.57 5.88
C ILE A 110 -12.35 -9.95 6.51
N ASN A 111 -12.09 -10.99 5.74
CA ASN A 111 -11.98 -12.37 6.23
C ASN A 111 -11.10 -13.20 5.28
N ASN A 112 -10.89 -14.49 5.60
CA ASN A 112 -10.11 -15.40 4.77
C ASN A 112 -8.80 -14.78 4.30
N ILE A 113 -7.97 -14.35 5.28
CA ILE A 113 -6.73 -13.65 5.03
C ILE A 113 -5.71 -14.63 4.45
N HIS A 114 -5.19 -14.32 3.27
CA HIS A 114 -4.14 -15.06 2.59
C HIS A 114 -2.77 -14.61 3.09
N PHE A 115 -2.50 -13.30 3.04
CA PHE A 115 -1.22 -12.71 3.41
C PHE A 115 -1.39 -11.32 4.01
N GLN A 116 -0.49 -10.95 4.91
CA GLN A 116 -0.29 -9.60 5.42
C GLN A 116 1.18 -9.23 5.34
N GLU A 117 1.49 -7.97 5.05
CA GLU A 117 2.86 -7.44 4.97
C GLU A 117 3.79 -8.37 4.15
N ALA A 118 3.26 -8.93 3.06
CA ALA A 118 3.94 -9.92 2.27
C ALA A 118 4.78 -9.30 1.13
N PRO A 119 5.99 -9.78 0.91
CA PRO A 119 6.80 -9.37 -0.22
C PRO A 119 6.26 -9.99 -1.51
N LEU A 120 6.14 -9.17 -2.55
CA LEU A 120 5.68 -9.59 -3.87
C LEU A 120 6.59 -9.02 -4.96
N TYR A 121 6.66 -9.71 -6.08
CA TYR A 121 7.32 -9.23 -7.28
C TYR A 121 6.68 -9.79 -8.55
N SER A 122 6.94 -9.13 -9.66
CA SER A 122 6.55 -9.56 -11.00
C SER A 122 7.74 -9.46 -11.96
N HIS A 123 8.05 -10.55 -12.61
CA HIS A 123 9.03 -10.55 -13.70
C HIS A 123 8.45 -9.89 -14.96
N GLU A 124 7.16 -10.10 -15.23
CA GLU A 124 6.46 -9.49 -16.38
C GLU A 124 6.52 -7.97 -16.35
N PHE A 125 6.26 -7.37 -15.19
CA PHE A 125 6.25 -5.92 -15.04
C PHE A 125 7.61 -5.36 -14.61
N GLY A 126 8.52 -6.18 -14.09
CA GLY A 126 9.82 -5.76 -13.55
C GLY A 126 9.66 -4.86 -12.32
N ILE A 127 8.76 -5.18 -11.42
CA ILE A 127 8.43 -4.42 -10.21
C ILE A 127 8.35 -5.34 -9.00
N ALA A 128 8.50 -4.76 -7.81
CA ALA A 128 8.33 -5.48 -6.56
C ALA A 128 7.70 -4.58 -5.48
N GLY A 129 7.39 -5.14 -4.32
CA GLY A 129 6.90 -4.37 -3.18
C GLY A 129 6.45 -5.24 -2.03
N ARG A 130 5.87 -4.61 -1.03
CA ARG A 130 5.27 -5.27 0.13
C ARG A 130 3.81 -4.85 0.20
N VAL A 131 2.91 -5.81 0.05
CA VAL A 131 1.46 -5.59 0.10
C VAL A 131 0.99 -5.56 1.54
N ASP A 132 0.09 -4.66 1.89
CA ASP A 132 -0.46 -4.57 3.24
C ASP A 132 -1.29 -5.81 3.58
N CYS A 133 -2.25 -6.17 2.72
CA CYS A 133 -3.13 -7.30 2.95
C CYS A 133 -3.67 -7.90 1.64
N ILE A 134 -3.72 -9.24 1.59
CA ILE A 134 -4.44 -10.00 0.57
C ILE A 134 -5.45 -10.87 1.32
N ALA A 135 -6.73 -10.61 1.12
CA ALA A 135 -7.82 -11.23 1.86
C ALA A 135 -9.14 -11.12 1.10
N GLU A 136 -10.17 -11.79 1.54
CA GLU A 136 -11.52 -11.47 1.09
C GLU A 136 -12.03 -10.18 1.76
N PHE A 137 -12.53 -9.27 0.96
CA PHE A 137 -13.31 -8.12 1.38
C PHE A 137 -14.69 -8.23 0.75
N ASP A 138 -15.74 -8.31 1.58
CA ASP A 138 -17.11 -8.64 1.16
C ASP A 138 -17.17 -9.94 0.32
N ASN A 139 -16.48 -10.99 0.75
CA ASN A 139 -16.41 -12.31 0.11
C ASN A 139 -15.80 -12.31 -1.31
N LYS A 140 -14.98 -11.32 -1.66
CA LYS A 140 -14.22 -11.27 -2.91
C LYS A 140 -12.75 -11.14 -2.61
N LEU A 141 -11.92 -11.95 -3.28
CA LEU A 141 -10.47 -11.87 -3.11
C LEU A 141 -9.95 -10.50 -3.53
N SER A 142 -9.27 -9.85 -2.61
CA SER A 142 -8.89 -8.44 -2.72
C SER A 142 -7.44 -8.22 -2.35
N VAL A 143 -6.79 -7.30 -3.04
CA VAL A 143 -5.65 -6.56 -2.50
C VAL A 143 -6.20 -5.36 -1.75
N ILE A 144 -5.84 -5.23 -0.49
CA ILE A 144 -6.34 -4.19 0.42
C ILE A 144 -5.17 -3.35 0.89
N ASP A 145 -5.30 -2.03 0.76
CA ASP A 145 -4.27 -1.06 1.14
C ASP A 145 -4.85 -0.07 2.15
N PHE A 146 -4.14 0.12 3.26
CA PHE A 146 -4.56 0.97 4.37
C PHE A 146 -3.86 2.32 4.30
N LYS A 147 -4.64 3.39 4.26
CA LYS A 147 -4.12 4.75 4.16
C LYS A 147 -4.65 5.66 5.27
N THR A 148 -3.85 6.65 5.62
CA THR A 148 -4.27 7.74 6.50
C THR A 148 -4.35 9.05 5.73
N SER A 149 -5.27 9.92 6.13
CA SER A 149 -5.38 11.26 5.56
C SER A 149 -5.82 12.27 6.61
N ALA A 150 -5.48 13.54 6.41
CA ALA A 150 -6.04 14.62 7.23
C ALA A 150 -7.53 14.82 6.96
N LYS A 151 -7.95 14.67 5.69
CA LYS A 151 -9.33 14.87 5.22
C LYS A 151 -9.65 13.85 4.14
N GLU A 152 -10.94 13.75 3.79
CA GLU A 152 -11.39 12.93 2.69
C GLU A 152 -10.68 13.27 1.37
N LYS A 153 -10.47 12.26 0.57
CA LYS A 153 -9.88 12.35 -0.76
C LYS A 153 -10.96 12.25 -1.84
N LYS A 154 -10.82 13.05 -2.88
CA LYS A 154 -11.53 12.79 -4.13
C LYS A 154 -10.86 11.63 -4.85
N GLU A 155 -11.66 10.77 -5.48
CA GLU A 155 -11.17 9.60 -6.21
C GLU A 155 -10.09 9.98 -7.24
N SER A 156 -10.30 11.06 -7.99
CA SER A 156 -9.34 11.55 -8.99
C SER A 156 -7.98 12.01 -8.41
N TRP A 157 -7.86 12.14 -7.10
CA TRP A 157 -6.59 12.52 -6.46
C TRP A 157 -5.75 11.32 -6.00
N ILE A 158 -6.37 10.14 -5.98
CA ILE A 158 -5.79 8.91 -5.42
C ILE A 158 -5.62 7.79 -6.45
N GLU A 159 -5.72 8.10 -7.73
CA GLU A 159 -5.54 7.14 -8.82
C GLU A 159 -4.22 6.35 -8.69
N ASN A 160 -3.17 6.99 -8.16
CA ASN A 160 -1.90 6.31 -7.86
C ASN A 160 -2.02 5.21 -6.80
N TYR A 161 -3.03 5.23 -5.92
CA TYR A 161 -3.28 4.14 -4.99
C TYR A 161 -3.83 2.93 -5.74
N PHE A 162 -4.79 3.17 -6.66
CA PHE A 162 -5.33 2.10 -7.50
C PHE A 162 -4.27 1.48 -8.39
N VAL A 163 -3.33 2.28 -8.91
CA VAL A 163 -2.17 1.78 -9.67
C VAL A 163 -1.25 0.92 -8.78
N GLN A 164 -0.96 1.36 -7.55
CA GLN A 164 -0.16 0.62 -6.59
C GLN A 164 -0.80 -0.73 -6.25
N GLU A 165 -2.08 -0.73 -5.93
CA GLU A 165 -2.86 -1.92 -5.58
C GLU A 165 -2.97 -2.88 -6.76
N THR A 166 -3.16 -2.35 -7.99
CA THR A 166 -3.12 -3.14 -9.23
C THR A 166 -1.77 -3.80 -9.44
N GLY A 167 -0.68 -3.08 -9.17
CA GLY A 167 0.66 -3.66 -9.19
C GLY A 167 0.77 -4.86 -8.25
N TYR A 168 0.28 -4.75 -7.01
CA TYR A 168 0.25 -5.87 -6.07
C TYR A 168 -0.66 -7.01 -6.53
N ALA A 169 -1.82 -6.71 -7.10
CA ALA A 169 -2.72 -7.73 -7.64
C ALA A 169 -2.03 -8.55 -8.74
N LYS A 170 -1.38 -7.89 -9.69
CA LYS A 170 -0.66 -8.57 -10.78
C LYS A 170 0.56 -9.35 -10.29
N MET A 171 1.31 -8.83 -9.32
CA MET A 171 2.39 -9.58 -8.67
C MET A 171 1.87 -10.84 -7.97
N TYR A 172 0.74 -10.73 -7.26
CA TYR A 172 0.14 -11.89 -6.58
C TYR A 172 -0.41 -12.92 -7.57
N GLU A 173 -1.12 -12.48 -8.61
CA GLU A 173 -1.62 -13.36 -9.69
C GLU A 173 -0.49 -14.13 -10.36
N GLU A 174 0.62 -13.47 -10.69
CA GLU A 174 1.80 -14.11 -11.31
C GLU A 174 2.43 -15.15 -10.37
N ARG A 175 2.50 -14.88 -9.08
CA ARG A 175 3.15 -15.77 -8.09
C ARG A 175 2.27 -16.93 -7.65
N SER A 176 0.96 -16.75 -7.58
CA SER A 176 0.01 -17.72 -7.04
C SER A 176 -0.81 -18.45 -8.10
N GLY A 177 -0.95 -17.87 -9.28
CA GLY A 177 -1.91 -18.32 -10.29
C GLY A 177 -3.37 -18.02 -9.95
N ILE A 178 -3.63 -17.28 -8.86
CA ILE A 178 -4.97 -16.98 -8.36
C ILE A 178 -5.34 -15.55 -8.74
N LYS A 179 -6.48 -15.40 -9.45
CA LYS A 179 -6.96 -14.08 -9.86
C LYS A 179 -7.47 -13.27 -8.66
N VAL A 180 -7.12 -11.98 -8.63
CA VAL A 180 -7.65 -10.99 -7.68
C VAL A 180 -8.91 -10.36 -8.28
N ASP A 181 -10.03 -10.43 -7.55
CA ASP A 181 -11.32 -9.93 -8.03
C ASP A 181 -11.42 -8.41 -7.98
N GLN A 182 -10.80 -7.80 -6.96
CA GLN A 182 -10.89 -6.36 -6.73
C GLN A 182 -9.70 -5.83 -5.93
N ILE A 183 -9.48 -4.52 -6.04
CA ILE A 183 -8.57 -3.76 -5.18
C ILE A 183 -9.38 -2.86 -4.26
N VAL A 184 -8.92 -2.68 -3.03
CA VAL A 184 -9.65 -1.95 -1.98
C VAL A 184 -8.71 -0.98 -1.29
N THR A 185 -8.95 0.32 -1.50
CA THR A 185 -8.27 1.36 -0.72
C THR A 185 -9.14 1.76 0.48
N LEU A 186 -8.64 1.56 1.68
CA LEU A 186 -9.29 1.99 2.92
C LEU A 186 -8.56 3.20 3.50
N ILE A 187 -9.20 4.37 3.47
CA ILE A 187 -8.61 5.63 3.96
C ILE A 187 -9.30 6.06 5.25
N THR A 188 -8.54 6.12 6.34
CA THR A 188 -9.03 6.67 7.61
C THR A 188 -8.58 8.12 7.76
N CYS A 189 -9.55 9.03 7.96
CA CYS A 189 -9.32 10.46 7.99
C CYS A 189 -9.34 11.01 9.41
N GLN A 190 -8.45 11.98 9.72
CA GLN A 190 -8.36 12.59 11.05
C GLN A 190 -9.62 13.40 11.44
N ASN A 191 -10.44 13.78 10.46
CA ASN A 191 -11.71 14.47 10.68
C ASN A 191 -12.90 13.54 10.98
N GLY A 192 -12.65 12.25 11.23
CA GLY A 192 -13.65 11.29 11.69
C GLY A 192 -14.28 10.41 10.59
N PHE A 193 -13.91 10.62 9.33
CA PHE A 193 -14.45 9.83 8.22
C PHE A 193 -13.54 8.66 7.84
N THR A 194 -14.15 7.58 7.37
CA THR A 194 -13.46 6.46 6.72
C THR A 194 -14.03 6.31 5.33
N GLN A 195 -13.17 6.30 4.32
CA GLN A 195 -13.54 6.09 2.92
C GLN A 195 -13.09 4.70 2.47
N VAL A 196 -13.90 4.06 1.67
CA VAL A 196 -13.57 2.78 1.01
C VAL A 196 -13.78 2.94 -0.48
N PHE A 197 -12.74 2.68 -1.25
CA PHE A 197 -12.79 2.65 -2.71
C PHE A 197 -12.56 1.22 -3.16
N VAL A 198 -13.47 0.70 -3.95
CA VAL A 198 -13.39 -0.66 -4.53
C VAL A 198 -13.31 -0.51 -6.04
N LYS A 199 -12.30 -1.11 -6.67
CA LYS A 199 -12.04 -1.03 -8.11
C LYS A 199 -11.71 -2.41 -8.68
N ASN A 200 -11.90 -2.55 -9.99
CA ASN A 200 -11.39 -3.69 -10.73
C ASN A 200 -9.91 -3.43 -11.09
N PRO A 201 -8.96 -4.30 -10.69
CA PRO A 201 -7.55 -4.10 -11.02
C PRO A 201 -7.28 -4.08 -12.53
N ASP A 202 -8.06 -4.82 -13.34
CA ASP A 202 -7.84 -4.88 -14.79
C ASP A 202 -8.06 -3.52 -15.47
N ASP A 203 -8.90 -2.65 -14.91
CA ASP A 203 -9.16 -1.30 -15.45
C ASP A 203 -7.92 -0.38 -15.33
N TYR A 204 -7.00 -0.67 -14.41
CA TYR A 204 -5.81 0.14 -14.13
C TYR A 204 -4.51 -0.45 -14.70
N VAL A 205 -4.55 -1.62 -15.35
CA VAL A 205 -3.35 -2.23 -15.96
C VAL A 205 -2.71 -1.33 -17.03
N PRO A 206 -3.47 -0.68 -17.95
CA PRO A 206 -2.86 0.25 -18.88
C PRO A 206 -2.12 1.38 -18.19
N LEU A 207 -2.73 1.98 -17.17
CA LEU A 207 -2.14 3.07 -16.40
C LEU A 207 -0.91 2.60 -15.58
N LEU A 208 -0.92 1.38 -15.04
CA LEU A 208 0.24 0.78 -14.39
C LEU A 208 1.43 0.68 -15.36
N LYS A 209 1.19 0.24 -16.59
CA LYS A 209 2.23 0.17 -17.63
C LYS A 209 2.80 1.55 -17.96
N ASP A 210 1.94 2.58 -18.04
CA ASP A 210 2.37 3.96 -18.28
C ASP A 210 3.24 4.50 -17.13
N TYR A 211 2.89 4.20 -15.87
CA TYR A 211 3.71 4.59 -14.71
C TYR A 211 5.09 3.93 -14.72
N ILE A 212 5.13 2.63 -15.09
CA ILE A 212 6.38 1.88 -15.18
C ILE A 212 7.25 2.43 -16.31
N ALA A 213 6.68 2.69 -17.49
CA ALA A 213 7.40 3.24 -18.63
C ALA A 213 8.00 4.61 -18.30
N GLU A 214 7.18 5.55 -17.77
CA GLU A 214 7.65 6.88 -17.37
C GLU A 214 8.79 6.81 -16.33
N TYR A 215 8.72 5.84 -15.40
CA TYR A 215 9.77 5.66 -14.41
C TYR A 215 11.06 5.13 -15.05
N LYS A 216 10.98 4.15 -15.95
CA LYS A 216 12.13 3.55 -16.64
C LYS A 216 12.81 4.57 -17.53
N ASP A 217 12.07 5.27 -18.40
CA ASP A 217 12.60 6.30 -19.31
C ASP A 217 13.41 7.36 -18.56
N ALA A 218 12.95 7.74 -17.36
CA ALA A 218 13.66 8.74 -16.56
C ALA A 218 14.92 8.19 -15.84
N HIS A 219 15.17 6.87 -15.87
CA HIS A 219 16.27 6.21 -15.16
C HIS A 219 17.18 5.38 -16.10
N GLU A 220 16.84 5.21 -17.38
CA GLU A 220 17.69 4.51 -18.36
C GLU A 220 18.95 5.29 -18.74
N ASP A 221 18.97 6.61 -18.52
CA ASP A 221 20.12 7.49 -18.84
C ASP A 221 21.11 7.68 -17.65
N ARG A 222 21.05 6.80 -16.63
CA ARG A 222 21.92 6.88 -15.45
C ARG A 222 22.78 5.61 -15.26
#